data_d6e73c226f8cd905dce2b06bc12523b4
#
_entry.id   d6e73c226f8cd905dce2b06bc12523b4
#
_cell.length_a   1.000
_cell.length_b   1.000
_cell.length_c   1.000
_cell.angle_alpha   90.00
_cell.angle_beta   90.00
_cell.angle_gamma   90.00
#
_symmetry.space_group_name_H-M   'P 1'
#
loop_
_entity.id
_entity.type
_entity.pdbx_description
1 polymer ?
#
loop_
_entity_poly.entity_id
_entity_poly.type
_entity_poly.pdbx_seq_one_letter_code
_entity_poly.pdbx_strand_id
1 'polypeptide(L)'
;ERVTRKTSNNETDLPLTISSKDGLVDQISYFNKTVASKDMSGYYLLRNGEYAYNKSYSVGYDFGSIKRLDRYPMGALSTLYICFALKKHDTDFIKVYFDSLKWYKEIYMISAEGARNHGLLNVPTDEFFATKHYLPENTAEQRKIADFLIALDRRIDAQQSLVDALKKYKRGLLNQIFSAISKGSQRRKLRELVHVSGGKTPSMSNSLYWNGDIVWISSKDM
;
A
#
# COMPACT_ATOMS: atom_id res chain seq x y z
N GLU A 1 -2.22 15.13 -20.29
CA GLU A 1 -3.43 15.01 -21.12
C GLU A 1 -4.43 14.07 -20.43
N ARG A 2 -5.70 14.50 -20.34
CA ARG A 2 -6.75 13.63 -19.75
C ARG A 2 -7.06 12.46 -20.67
N VAL A 3 -7.16 11.26 -20.09
CA VAL A 3 -7.60 10.05 -20.79
C VAL A 3 -9.09 9.85 -20.55
N THR A 4 -9.88 9.92 -21.62
CA THR A 4 -11.34 9.77 -21.56
C THR A 4 -11.86 8.68 -22.53
N ARG A 5 -10.97 8.00 -23.29
CA ARG A 5 -11.37 6.91 -24.17
C ARG A 5 -12.01 5.77 -23.40
N LYS A 6 -13.03 5.17 -24.00
CA LYS A 6 -13.83 4.12 -23.40
C LYS A 6 -13.51 2.76 -23.99
N THR A 7 -13.88 1.72 -23.28
CA THR A 7 -13.80 0.32 -23.71
C THR A 7 -15.00 -0.06 -24.59
N SER A 8 -15.35 0.79 -25.58
CA SER A 8 -16.59 0.65 -26.35
C SER A 8 -16.61 -0.52 -27.33
N ASN A 9 -15.44 -1.07 -27.69
CA ASN A 9 -15.28 -2.13 -28.68
C ASN A 9 -14.74 -3.43 -28.07
N ASN A 10 -14.89 -3.66 -26.77
CA ASN A 10 -14.37 -4.81 -26.04
C ASN A 10 -12.84 -5.01 -26.23
N GLU A 11 -12.08 -3.92 -26.20
CA GLU A 11 -10.62 -3.93 -26.37
C GLU A 11 -9.92 -4.70 -25.23
N THR A 12 -10.58 -4.83 -24.08
CA THR A 12 -10.07 -5.56 -22.92
C THR A 12 -11.21 -6.08 -22.07
N ASP A 13 -11.03 -7.27 -21.52
CA ASP A 13 -11.87 -7.90 -20.51
C ASP A 13 -11.24 -7.80 -19.09
N LEU A 14 -10.11 -7.12 -18.96
CA LEU A 14 -9.38 -6.95 -17.70
C LEU A 14 -9.89 -5.74 -16.90
N PRO A 15 -10.68 -5.93 -15.85
CA PRO A 15 -11.05 -4.85 -14.95
C PRO A 15 -9.89 -4.51 -14.03
N LEU A 16 -9.52 -3.23 -13.97
CA LEU A 16 -8.47 -2.73 -13.11
C LEU A 16 -9.04 -2.05 -11.86
N THR A 17 -8.25 -2.06 -10.80
CA THR A 17 -8.44 -1.22 -9.61
C THR A 17 -7.11 -0.63 -9.17
N ILE A 18 -7.14 0.42 -8.35
CA ILE A 18 -5.95 1.02 -7.76
C ILE A 18 -5.80 0.54 -6.31
N SER A 19 -4.75 -0.22 -6.05
CA SER A 19 -4.19 -0.40 -4.72
C SER A 19 -3.15 0.69 -4.49
N SER A 20 -3.27 1.44 -3.40
CA SER A 20 -2.30 2.49 -3.09
C SER A 20 -0.88 1.93 -2.89
N LYS A 21 -0.77 0.69 -2.42
CA LYS A 21 0.49 -0.01 -2.22
C LYS A 21 0.99 -0.74 -3.47
N ASP A 22 0.09 -1.48 -4.15
CA ASP A 22 0.48 -2.43 -5.20
C ASP A 22 0.35 -1.85 -6.63
N GLY A 23 -0.21 -0.63 -6.76
CA GLY A 23 -0.41 0.03 -8.03
C GLY A 23 -1.73 -0.33 -8.72
N LEU A 24 -1.75 -0.25 -10.04
CA LEU A 24 -2.88 -0.70 -10.86
C LEU A 24 -2.81 -2.21 -11.03
N VAL A 25 -3.81 -2.90 -10.49
CA VAL A 25 -3.87 -4.36 -10.40
C VAL A 25 -5.18 -4.88 -11.00
N ASP A 26 -5.18 -6.16 -11.38
CA ASP A 26 -6.40 -6.88 -11.76
C ASP A 26 -7.35 -6.91 -10.57
N GLN A 27 -8.54 -6.34 -10.78
CA GLN A 27 -9.55 -6.20 -9.74
C GLN A 27 -10.08 -7.55 -9.24
N ILE A 28 -10.22 -8.52 -10.12
CA ILE A 28 -10.76 -9.84 -9.78
C ILE A 28 -9.77 -10.57 -8.88
N SER A 29 -8.50 -10.62 -9.28
CA SER A 29 -7.44 -11.26 -8.50
C SER A 29 -7.21 -10.56 -7.16
N TYR A 30 -7.30 -9.24 -7.11
CA TYR A 30 -7.06 -8.46 -5.91
C TYR A 30 -8.13 -8.64 -4.84
N PHE A 31 -9.40 -8.64 -5.24
CA PHE A 31 -10.53 -8.82 -4.31
C PHE A 31 -10.99 -10.26 -4.15
N ASN A 32 -10.45 -11.19 -4.93
CA ASN A 32 -10.91 -12.57 -5.05
C ASN A 32 -12.43 -12.68 -5.32
N LYS A 33 -12.97 -11.71 -6.07
CA LYS A 33 -14.37 -11.63 -6.50
C LYS A 33 -14.53 -10.67 -7.67
N THR A 34 -15.57 -10.86 -8.48
CA THR A 34 -15.96 -9.91 -9.52
C THR A 34 -16.71 -8.72 -8.88
N VAL A 35 -16.12 -7.51 -9.01
CA VAL A 35 -16.71 -6.23 -8.53
C VAL A 35 -17.12 -5.37 -9.73
N ALA A 36 -16.38 -5.44 -10.83
CA ALA A 36 -16.68 -4.71 -12.05
C ALA A 36 -18.03 -5.15 -12.64
N SER A 37 -18.68 -4.21 -13.34
CA SER A 37 -19.86 -4.55 -14.15
C SER A 37 -19.51 -5.59 -15.20
N LYS A 38 -20.47 -6.47 -15.57
CA LYS A 38 -20.32 -7.37 -16.71
C LYS A 38 -20.15 -6.58 -18.02
N ASP A 39 -20.84 -5.45 -18.13
CA ASP A 39 -20.64 -4.49 -19.21
C ASP A 39 -19.68 -3.40 -18.74
N MET A 40 -18.50 -3.36 -19.33
CA MET A 40 -17.45 -2.38 -19.07
C MET A 40 -17.35 -1.32 -20.18
N SER A 41 -18.26 -1.29 -21.17
CA SER A 41 -18.22 -0.36 -22.30
C SER A 41 -18.16 1.12 -21.91
N GLY A 42 -18.66 1.44 -20.72
CA GLY A 42 -18.59 2.78 -20.11
C GLY A 42 -17.30 3.07 -19.33
N TYR A 43 -16.42 2.09 -19.12
CA TYR A 43 -15.18 2.28 -18.36
C TYR A 43 -14.13 3.01 -19.20
N TYR A 44 -13.13 3.60 -18.55
CA TYR A 44 -11.97 4.14 -19.24
C TYR A 44 -11.03 3.02 -19.69
N LEU A 45 -10.61 3.05 -20.96
CA LEU A 45 -9.54 2.21 -21.45
C LEU A 45 -8.19 2.84 -21.09
N LEU A 46 -7.50 2.27 -20.14
CA LEU A 46 -6.16 2.69 -19.73
C LEU A 46 -5.11 1.82 -20.42
N ARG A 47 -4.04 2.45 -20.93
CA ARG A 47 -2.92 1.77 -21.59
C ARG A 47 -1.67 1.80 -20.73
N ASN A 48 -0.76 0.86 -20.96
CA ASN A 48 0.54 0.84 -20.30
C ASN A 48 1.23 2.20 -20.35
N GLY A 49 1.82 2.63 -19.23
CA GLY A 49 2.46 3.94 -19.08
C GLY A 49 1.52 5.10 -18.72
N GLU A 50 0.21 4.90 -18.79
CA GLU A 50 -0.76 5.91 -18.37
C GLU A 50 -1.06 5.83 -16.87
N TYR A 51 -1.54 6.93 -16.32
CA TYR A 51 -1.76 7.13 -14.89
C TYR A 51 -3.23 7.20 -14.55
N ALA A 52 -3.53 6.82 -13.32
CA ALA A 52 -4.86 7.03 -12.75
C ALA A 52 -4.74 7.50 -11.30
N TYR A 53 -5.58 8.47 -10.92
CA TYR A 53 -5.73 8.97 -9.57
C TYR A 53 -6.96 8.37 -8.90
N ASN A 54 -6.74 7.70 -7.78
CA ASN A 54 -7.77 7.25 -6.86
C ASN A 54 -7.96 8.31 -5.76
N LYS A 55 -9.13 8.91 -5.71
CA LYS A 55 -9.50 9.94 -4.74
C LYS A 55 -9.86 9.38 -3.35
N SER A 56 -9.81 8.06 -3.17
CA SER A 56 -10.19 7.42 -1.90
C SER A 56 -9.05 7.45 -0.90
N TYR A 57 -9.38 7.80 0.34
CA TYR A 57 -8.50 7.64 1.48
C TYR A 57 -8.10 6.17 1.67
N SER A 58 -6.86 5.96 2.02
CA SER A 58 -6.37 4.67 2.57
C SER A 58 -5.24 4.95 3.54
N VAL A 59 -4.94 3.98 4.42
CA VAL A 59 -3.89 4.15 5.45
C VAL A 59 -2.55 4.52 4.81
N GLY A 60 -2.00 5.66 5.21
CA GLY A 60 -0.78 6.24 4.64
C GLY A 60 -0.98 7.02 3.33
N TYR A 61 -2.23 7.18 2.86
CA TYR A 61 -2.57 7.89 1.62
C TYR A 61 -3.78 8.80 1.82
N ASP A 62 -3.61 9.84 2.62
CA ASP A 62 -4.69 10.71 3.10
C ASP A 62 -5.42 11.45 1.97
N PHE A 63 -4.72 11.79 0.88
CA PHE A 63 -5.29 12.43 -0.30
C PHE A 63 -5.37 11.49 -1.51
N GLY A 64 -5.49 10.16 -1.24
CA GLY A 64 -5.56 9.16 -2.28
C GLY A 64 -4.21 8.81 -2.89
N SER A 65 -4.22 8.15 -4.04
CA SER A 65 -2.98 7.71 -4.69
C SER A 65 -3.05 7.83 -6.20
N ILE A 66 -1.93 8.22 -6.81
CA ILE A 66 -1.74 8.25 -8.26
C ILE A 66 -0.81 7.09 -8.63
N LYS A 67 -1.25 6.22 -9.55
CA LYS A 67 -0.47 5.06 -9.97
C LYS A 67 -0.43 4.96 -11.49
N ARG A 68 0.72 4.46 -12.01
CA ARG A 68 0.93 4.19 -13.42
C ARG A 68 0.57 2.74 -13.73
N LEU A 69 0.00 2.49 -14.90
CA LEU A 69 -0.24 1.13 -15.38
C LEU A 69 1.07 0.54 -15.92
N ASP A 70 1.70 -0.32 -15.14
CA ASP A 70 2.98 -0.97 -15.48
C ASP A 70 2.83 -2.45 -15.81
N ARG A 71 1.84 -3.13 -15.21
CA ARG A 71 1.76 -4.61 -15.20
C ARG A 71 1.07 -5.20 -16.43
N TYR A 72 0.22 -4.43 -17.08
CA TYR A 72 -0.63 -4.91 -18.18
C TYR A 72 -0.51 -3.99 -19.39
N PRO A 73 -0.70 -4.50 -20.61
CA PRO A 73 -0.71 -3.67 -21.82
C PRO A 73 -1.85 -2.64 -21.81
N MET A 74 -3.02 -3.04 -21.32
CA MET A 74 -4.20 -2.19 -21.16
C MET A 74 -5.19 -2.82 -20.17
N GLY A 75 -6.19 -2.05 -19.74
CA GLY A 75 -7.27 -2.54 -18.90
C GLY A 75 -8.40 -1.52 -18.75
N ALA A 76 -9.55 -2.00 -18.30
CA ALA A 76 -10.76 -1.20 -18.07
C ALA A 76 -10.77 -0.65 -16.65
N LEU A 77 -10.87 0.67 -16.50
CA LEU A 77 -10.86 1.33 -15.21
C LEU A 77 -12.14 2.16 -15.02
N SER A 78 -12.75 2.09 -13.85
CA SER A 78 -13.96 2.83 -13.51
C SER A 78 -13.80 4.34 -13.72
N THR A 79 -14.87 5.00 -14.13
CA THR A 79 -14.93 6.47 -14.31
C THR A 79 -14.85 7.27 -13.01
N LEU A 80 -14.84 6.61 -11.86
CA LEU A 80 -14.57 7.23 -10.55
C LEU A 80 -13.13 7.77 -10.43
N TYR A 81 -12.21 7.19 -11.20
CA TYR A 81 -10.80 7.60 -11.24
C TYR A 81 -10.56 8.71 -12.25
N ILE A 82 -9.55 9.55 -12.01
CA ILE A 82 -9.08 10.53 -12.98
C ILE A 82 -7.90 9.90 -13.73
N CYS A 83 -8.10 9.64 -15.03
CA CYS A 83 -7.07 9.00 -15.88
C CYS A 83 -6.35 10.04 -16.74
N PHE A 84 -5.02 9.89 -16.89
CA PHE A 84 -4.22 10.81 -17.67
C PHE A 84 -2.93 10.19 -18.22
N ALA A 85 -2.42 10.81 -19.29
CA ALA A 85 -1.13 10.49 -19.91
C ALA A 85 -0.18 11.69 -19.78
N LEU A 86 1.10 11.41 -19.70
CA LEU A 86 2.15 12.45 -19.72
C LEU A 86 2.38 12.97 -21.13
N LYS A 87 2.82 14.22 -21.25
CA LYS A 87 3.17 14.84 -22.54
C LYS A 87 4.67 14.82 -22.83
N LYS A 88 5.52 15.16 -21.86
CA LYS A 88 6.95 15.40 -22.11
C LYS A 88 7.91 15.08 -20.95
N HIS A 89 7.46 14.67 -19.81
CA HIS A 89 8.34 14.37 -18.68
C HIS A 89 8.78 12.91 -18.68
N ASP A 90 9.90 12.64 -18.02
CA ASP A 90 10.32 11.25 -17.78
C ASP A 90 9.27 10.52 -16.94
N THR A 91 8.78 9.41 -17.44
CA THR A 91 7.64 8.73 -16.82
C THR A 91 8.02 8.00 -15.53
N ASP A 92 9.27 7.55 -15.40
CA ASP A 92 9.75 6.92 -14.16
C ASP A 92 9.96 7.97 -13.07
N PHE A 93 10.47 9.16 -13.43
CA PHE A 93 10.57 10.30 -12.52
C PHE A 93 9.19 10.71 -12.00
N ILE A 94 8.20 10.87 -12.86
CA ILE A 94 6.84 11.25 -12.46
C ILE A 94 6.19 10.18 -11.58
N LYS A 95 6.44 8.89 -11.85
CA LYS A 95 5.99 7.80 -10.96
C LYS A 95 6.56 7.96 -9.56
N VAL A 96 7.88 8.12 -9.43
CA VAL A 96 8.56 8.32 -8.14
C VAL A 96 8.08 9.60 -7.45
N TYR A 97 7.87 10.68 -8.21
CA TYR A 97 7.32 11.92 -7.68
C TYR A 97 5.93 11.70 -7.05
N PHE A 98 5.02 10.99 -7.72
CA PHE A 98 3.70 10.69 -7.16
C PHE A 98 3.77 9.72 -5.97
N ASP A 99 4.69 8.77 -5.97
CA ASP A 99 4.92 7.87 -4.85
C ASP A 99 5.50 8.60 -3.61
N SER A 100 6.19 9.73 -3.79
CA SER A 100 6.72 10.57 -2.71
C SER A 100 5.66 11.33 -1.91
N LEU A 101 4.43 11.41 -2.40
CA LEU A 101 3.29 12.15 -1.83
C LEU A 101 3.52 13.67 -1.70
N LYS A 102 4.58 14.23 -2.30
CA LYS A 102 4.88 15.68 -2.26
C LYS A 102 3.82 16.53 -2.95
N TRP A 103 3.01 15.94 -3.82
CA TRP A 103 1.88 16.56 -4.50
C TRP A 103 0.64 16.73 -3.62
N TYR A 104 0.60 16.14 -2.42
CA TYR A 104 -0.55 16.21 -1.50
C TYR A 104 -0.94 17.62 -1.11
N LYS A 105 0.03 18.51 -0.96
CA LYS A 105 -0.24 19.92 -0.64
C LYS A 105 -1.17 20.57 -1.68
N GLU A 106 -0.96 20.27 -2.95
CA GLU A 106 -1.76 20.83 -4.04
C GLU A 106 -3.19 20.26 -4.03
N ILE A 107 -3.34 18.97 -3.70
CA ILE A 107 -4.67 18.34 -3.57
C ILE A 107 -5.41 18.87 -2.35
N TYR A 108 -4.70 19.07 -1.23
CA TYR A 108 -5.29 19.66 -0.04
C TYR A 108 -5.94 21.02 -0.35
N MET A 109 -5.29 21.86 -1.15
CA MET A 109 -5.78 23.20 -1.49
C MET A 109 -7.05 23.18 -2.35
N ILE A 110 -7.29 22.15 -3.14
CA ILE A 110 -8.43 22.01 -4.04
C ILE A 110 -9.49 21.01 -3.55
N SER A 111 -9.19 20.21 -2.54
CA SER A 111 -10.16 19.32 -1.93
C SER A 111 -11.06 20.15 -1.02
N ALA A 112 -12.29 20.45 -1.46
CA ALA A 112 -13.27 21.10 -0.62
C ALA A 112 -13.49 20.28 0.67
N GLU A 113 -13.64 20.96 1.81
CA GLU A 113 -14.05 20.35 3.07
C GLU A 113 -15.33 19.53 2.83
N GLY A 114 -15.20 18.24 2.86
CA GLY A 114 -16.31 17.35 2.58
C GLY A 114 -15.92 15.93 2.23
N ALA A 115 -14.82 15.41 2.79
CA ALA A 115 -14.65 13.97 2.92
C ALA A 115 -15.80 13.40 3.80
N ARG A 116 -17.01 13.59 3.32
CA ARG A 116 -18.23 13.15 4.00
C ARG A 116 -18.51 11.74 3.53
N ASN A 117 -18.51 10.83 4.50
CA ASN A 117 -19.16 9.54 4.38
C ASN A 117 -18.57 8.68 3.26
N HIS A 118 -17.59 7.86 3.59
CA HIS A 118 -16.94 6.79 2.79
C HIS A 118 -15.51 7.08 2.29
N GLY A 119 -14.81 8.10 2.80
CA GLY A 119 -13.38 8.31 2.50
C GLY A 119 -13.06 8.73 1.06
N LEU A 120 -14.04 9.17 0.27
CA LEU A 120 -13.84 9.69 -1.07
C LEU A 120 -13.68 11.22 -1.02
N LEU A 121 -12.54 11.72 -1.49
CA LEU A 121 -12.30 13.17 -1.59
C LEU A 121 -13.11 13.79 -2.71
N ASN A 122 -13.65 14.98 -2.46
CA ASN A 122 -14.26 15.80 -3.50
C ASN A 122 -13.19 16.65 -4.19
N VAL A 123 -12.58 16.10 -5.23
CA VAL A 123 -11.55 16.76 -6.05
C VAL A 123 -12.11 16.97 -7.45
N PRO A 124 -12.42 18.23 -7.84
CA PRO A 124 -12.85 18.54 -9.20
C PRO A 124 -11.76 18.21 -10.21
N THR A 125 -12.15 17.61 -11.33
CA THR A 125 -11.18 17.12 -12.32
C THR A 125 -10.38 18.27 -12.95
N ASP A 126 -11.03 19.39 -13.24
CA ASP A 126 -10.37 20.53 -13.89
C ASP A 126 -9.40 21.22 -12.93
N GLU A 127 -9.74 21.32 -11.65
CA GLU A 127 -8.83 21.83 -10.62
C GLU A 127 -7.64 20.88 -10.39
N PHE A 128 -7.87 19.56 -10.44
CA PHE A 128 -6.78 18.58 -10.39
C PHE A 128 -5.75 18.84 -11.50
N PHE A 129 -6.19 19.07 -12.74
CA PHE A 129 -5.30 19.38 -13.85
C PHE A 129 -4.68 20.79 -13.81
N ALA A 130 -5.23 21.69 -13.00
CA ALA A 130 -4.70 23.03 -12.78
C ALA A 130 -3.66 23.10 -11.64
N THR A 131 -3.45 22.02 -10.87
CA THR A 131 -2.45 21.97 -9.80
C THR A 131 -1.04 22.24 -10.33
N LYS A 132 -0.20 22.89 -9.52
CA LYS A 132 1.14 23.30 -9.90
C LYS A 132 2.19 22.46 -9.15
N HIS A 133 3.14 21.91 -9.89
CA HIS A 133 4.17 21.03 -9.35
C HIS A 133 5.58 21.54 -9.69
N TYR A 134 6.48 21.54 -8.72
CA TYR A 134 7.88 21.91 -8.93
C TYR A 134 8.67 20.68 -9.39
N LEU A 135 9.07 20.68 -10.65
CA LEU A 135 9.79 19.59 -11.29
C LEU A 135 11.04 20.15 -12.00
N PRO A 136 12.16 19.41 -12.07
CA PRO A 136 13.27 19.76 -12.92
C PRO A 136 12.80 19.89 -14.38
N GLU A 137 13.27 20.91 -15.09
CA GLU A 137 12.93 21.09 -16.51
C GLU A 137 13.65 20.09 -17.41
N ASN A 138 14.87 19.72 -17.03
CA ASN A 138 15.72 18.82 -17.81
C ASN A 138 15.32 17.36 -17.59
N THR A 139 14.86 16.70 -18.66
CA THR A 139 14.46 15.30 -18.62
C THR A 139 15.62 14.34 -18.32
N ALA A 140 16.85 14.69 -18.67
CA ALA A 140 18.04 13.89 -18.31
C ALA A 140 18.31 13.95 -16.79
N GLU A 141 18.05 15.10 -16.16
CA GLU A 141 18.10 15.22 -14.70
C GLU A 141 16.99 14.40 -14.05
N GLN A 142 15.75 14.52 -14.56
CA GLN A 142 14.61 13.69 -14.10
C GLN A 142 14.98 12.22 -14.15
N ARG A 143 15.57 11.75 -15.26
CA ARG A 143 15.97 10.34 -15.42
C ARG A 143 17.00 9.92 -14.38
N LYS A 144 18.05 10.71 -14.14
CA LYS A 144 19.07 10.39 -13.14
C LYS A 144 18.47 10.27 -11.72
N ILE A 145 17.55 11.17 -11.37
CA ILE A 145 16.84 11.11 -10.08
C ILE A 145 16.00 9.84 -9.98
N ALA A 146 15.25 9.52 -11.04
CA ALA A 146 14.43 8.32 -11.08
C ALA A 146 15.27 7.05 -10.95
N ASP A 147 16.34 6.92 -11.75
CA ASP A 147 17.23 5.76 -11.75
C ASP A 147 17.83 5.53 -10.36
N PHE A 148 18.26 6.60 -9.68
CA PHE A 148 18.81 6.50 -8.32
C PHE A 148 17.76 6.02 -7.31
N LEU A 149 16.57 6.63 -7.31
CA LEU A 149 15.52 6.27 -6.34
C LEU A 149 14.96 4.86 -6.60
N ILE A 150 14.75 4.48 -7.86
CA ILE A 150 14.33 3.13 -8.24
C ILE A 150 15.40 2.08 -7.85
N ALA A 151 16.68 2.42 -7.96
CA ALA A 151 17.75 1.52 -7.51
C ALA A 151 17.72 1.31 -6.00
N LEU A 152 17.40 2.35 -5.21
CA LEU A 152 17.18 2.23 -3.76
C LEU A 152 15.98 1.35 -3.44
N ASP A 153 14.84 1.56 -4.11
CA ASP A 153 13.65 0.74 -3.90
C ASP A 153 13.92 -0.74 -4.20
N ARG A 154 14.58 -1.04 -5.32
CA ARG A 154 14.99 -2.42 -5.66
C ARG A 154 15.87 -3.05 -4.58
N ARG A 155 16.77 -2.26 -3.98
CA ARG A 155 17.62 -2.73 -2.89
C ARG A 155 16.82 -3.02 -1.62
N ILE A 156 15.86 -2.15 -1.29
CA ILE A 156 14.95 -2.34 -0.15
C ILE A 156 14.13 -3.62 -0.34
N ASP A 157 13.53 -3.82 -1.52
CA ASP A 157 12.74 -5.00 -1.84
C ASP A 157 13.57 -6.29 -1.78
N ALA A 158 14.81 -6.25 -2.28
CA ALA A 158 15.72 -7.39 -2.21
C ALA A 158 16.08 -7.75 -0.75
N GLN A 159 16.31 -6.75 0.11
CA GLN A 159 16.58 -6.98 1.53
C GLN A 159 15.34 -7.52 2.26
N GLN A 160 14.16 -6.99 1.96
CA GLN A 160 12.92 -7.50 2.53
C GLN A 160 12.68 -8.96 2.14
N SER A 161 12.89 -9.30 0.87
CA SER A 161 12.78 -10.68 0.37
C SER A 161 13.77 -11.62 1.08
N LEU A 162 15.00 -11.17 1.32
CA LEU A 162 15.99 -11.93 2.09
C LEU A 162 15.54 -12.17 3.53
N VAL A 163 15.04 -11.13 4.20
CA VAL A 163 14.51 -11.26 5.57
C VAL A 163 13.37 -12.28 5.63
N ASP A 164 12.45 -12.25 4.67
CA ASP A 164 11.33 -13.18 4.64
C ASP A 164 11.77 -14.62 4.34
N ALA A 165 12.75 -14.79 3.45
CA ALA A 165 13.37 -16.10 3.19
C ALA A 165 14.06 -16.67 4.46
N LEU A 166 14.80 -15.84 5.20
CA LEU A 166 15.46 -16.25 6.45
C LEU A 166 14.44 -16.60 7.55
N LYS A 167 13.34 -15.84 7.66
CA LYS A 167 12.24 -16.18 8.57
C LYS A 167 11.62 -17.53 8.24
N LYS A 168 11.39 -17.81 6.95
CA LYS A 168 10.88 -19.10 6.47
C LYS A 168 11.85 -20.23 6.76
N TYR A 169 13.15 -20.02 6.50
CA TYR A 169 14.22 -20.98 6.78
C TYR A 169 14.29 -21.30 8.28
N LYS A 170 14.31 -20.26 9.15
CA LYS A 170 14.28 -20.43 10.61
C LYS A 170 13.11 -21.29 11.06
N ARG A 171 11.89 -21.02 10.54
CA ARG A 171 10.70 -21.82 10.86
C ARG A 171 10.85 -23.27 10.43
N GLY A 172 11.41 -23.51 9.23
CA GLY A 172 11.69 -24.86 8.72
C GLY A 172 12.67 -25.62 9.62
N LEU A 173 13.78 -24.98 10.01
CA LEU A 173 14.76 -25.57 10.93
C LEU A 173 14.17 -25.90 12.30
N LEU A 174 13.40 -24.99 12.89
CA LEU A 174 12.71 -25.24 14.16
C LEU A 174 11.82 -26.47 14.08
N ASN A 175 11.02 -26.58 13.02
CA ASN A 175 10.16 -27.75 12.81
C ASN A 175 10.98 -29.05 12.67
N GLN A 176 12.06 -29.04 11.92
CA GLN A 176 12.93 -30.21 11.74
C GLN A 176 13.60 -30.61 13.06
N ILE A 177 14.20 -29.67 13.78
CA ILE A 177 14.90 -29.92 15.05
C ILE A 177 13.92 -30.47 16.09
N PHE A 178 12.79 -29.81 16.32
CA PHE A 178 11.84 -30.27 17.33
C PHE A 178 11.12 -31.56 16.94
N SER A 179 10.92 -31.82 15.65
CA SER A 179 10.40 -33.12 15.19
C SER A 179 11.42 -34.26 15.39
N ALA A 180 12.71 -33.99 15.22
CA ALA A 180 13.75 -34.97 15.50
C ALA A 180 13.89 -35.25 17.00
N ILE A 181 13.89 -34.19 17.83
CA ILE A 181 13.94 -34.30 19.30
C ILE A 181 12.73 -35.09 19.81
N SER A 182 11.54 -34.84 19.29
CA SER A 182 10.31 -35.49 19.75
C SER A 182 10.29 -37.01 19.54
N LYS A 183 11.05 -37.54 18.56
CA LYS A 183 11.16 -38.98 18.28
C LYS A 183 11.98 -39.74 19.33
N GLY A 184 12.93 -39.05 20.00
CA GLY A 184 13.83 -39.65 20.98
C GLY A 184 13.60 -39.23 22.44
N SER A 185 12.63 -38.31 22.68
CA SER A 185 12.43 -37.67 23.97
C SER A 185 11.10 -38.11 24.63
N GLN A 186 11.10 -38.16 25.97
CA GLN A 186 9.89 -38.44 26.73
C GLN A 186 9.02 -37.17 26.83
N ARG A 187 7.71 -37.35 26.73
CA ARG A 187 6.74 -36.25 26.96
C ARG A 187 6.72 -35.90 28.46
N ARG A 188 6.93 -34.64 28.76
CA ARG A 188 6.82 -34.07 30.10
C ARG A 188 5.63 -33.15 30.21
N LYS A 189 5.00 -33.08 31.39
CA LYS A 189 3.94 -32.11 31.66
C LYS A 189 4.57 -30.73 31.86
N LEU A 190 3.94 -29.68 31.36
CA LEU A 190 4.46 -28.31 31.51
C LEU A 190 4.73 -27.93 32.96
N ARG A 191 3.86 -28.37 33.91
CA ARG A 191 4.03 -28.19 35.35
C ARG A 191 5.33 -28.81 35.94
N GLU A 192 5.97 -29.73 35.24
CA GLU A 192 7.25 -30.33 35.64
C GLU A 192 8.45 -29.49 35.15
N LEU A 193 8.22 -28.59 34.20
CA LEU A 193 9.27 -27.78 33.55
C LEU A 193 9.28 -26.34 34.05
N VAL A 194 8.17 -25.84 34.61
CA VAL A 194 8.00 -24.45 35.00
C VAL A 194 7.48 -24.34 36.43
N HIS A 195 7.96 -23.36 37.16
CA HIS A 195 7.34 -22.94 38.41
C HIS A 195 6.29 -21.89 38.09
N VAL A 196 5.03 -22.19 38.47
CA VAL A 196 3.91 -21.25 38.26
C VAL A 196 3.69 -20.49 39.55
N SER A 197 3.98 -19.20 39.53
CA SER A 197 3.59 -18.28 40.60
C SER A 197 2.43 -17.41 40.12
N GLY A 198 1.35 -17.37 40.90
CA GLY A 198 0.25 -16.44 40.62
C GLY A 198 0.56 -15.06 41.13
N GLY A 199 0.48 -14.06 40.25
CA GLY A 199 0.48 -12.66 40.64
C GLY A 199 -0.94 -12.20 41.02
N LYS A 200 -1.05 -11.22 41.90
CA LYS A 200 -2.29 -10.48 42.17
C LYS A 200 -2.10 -9.05 41.75
N THR A 201 -3.12 -8.43 41.19
CA THR A 201 -3.10 -6.98 40.96
C THR A 201 -2.92 -6.28 42.29
N PRO A 202 -1.91 -5.42 42.45
CA PRO A 202 -1.71 -4.65 43.67
C PRO A 202 -2.95 -3.82 44.00
N SER A 203 -3.29 -3.71 45.28
CA SER A 203 -4.43 -2.89 45.69
C SER A 203 -4.14 -1.41 45.40
N MET A 204 -5.02 -0.76 44.68
CA MET A 204 -4.93 0.66 44.35
C MET A 204 -5.04 1.56 45.63
N SER A 205 -5.62 1.02 46.71
CA SER A 205 -5.74 1.75 47.99
C SER A 205 -4.44 1.81 48.79
N ASN A 206 -3.42 1.04 48.41
CA ASN A 206 -2.12 1.07 49.07
C ASN A 206 -1.09 1.83 48.22
N SER A 207 -0.83 3.06 48.58
CA SER A 207 0.11 3.95 47.86
C SER A 207 1.56 3.43 47.81
N LEU A 208 1.96 2.55 48.73
CA LEU A 208 3.29 1.94 48.73
C LEU A 208 3.54 0.98 47.57
N TYR A 209 2.49 0.51 46.91
CA TYR A 209 2.61 -0.37 45.74
C TYR A 209 2.74 0.37 44.39
N TRP A 210 2.60 1.70 44.42
CA TRP A 210 2.58 2.53 43.24
C TRP A 210 3.69 3.61 43.35
N ASN A 211 4.16 4.06 42.21
CA ASN A 211 5.24 5.09 42.10
C ASN A 211 6.62 4.60 42.52
N GLY A 212 6.89 3.28 42.52
CA GLY A 212 8.22 2.70 42.70
C GLY A 212 8.98 2.52 41.37
N ASP A 213 10.22 2.04 41.46
CA ASP A 213 11.11 1.82 40.30
C ASP A 213 10.79 0.54 39.53
N ILE A 214 9.84 -0.29 40.00
CA ILE A 214 9.43 -1.54 39.32
C ILE A 214 8.24 -1.25 38.44
N VAL A 215 8.42 -1.48 37.12
CA VAL A 215 7.33 -1.33 36.14
C VAL A 215 6.34 -2.48 36.29
N TRP A 216 5.09 -2.16 36.59
CA TRP A 216 4.00 -3.10 36.55
C TRP A 216 3.38 -3.13 35.16
N ILE A 217 3.31 -4.34 34.56
CA ILE A 217 2.78 -4.56 33.22
C ILE A 217 1.44 -5.32 33.34
N SER A 218 0.39 -4.76 32.77
CA SER A 218 -0.92 -5.40 32.70
C SER A 218 -1.12 -6.14 31.37
N SER A 219 -2.16 -6.98 31.28
CA SER A 219 -2.52 -7.64 30.03
C SER A 219 -2.95 -6.70 28.91
N LYS A 220 -3.19 -5.40 29.22
CA LYS A 220 -3.50 -4.36 28.23
C LYS A 220 -2.26 -3.74 27.64
N ASP A 221 -1.09 -3.95 28.25
CA ASP A 221 0.18 -3.36 27.85
C ASP A 221 0.99 -4.34 26.97
N MET A 222 0.46 -5.53 26.72
CA MET A 222 0.98 -6.59 25.83
C MET A 222 0.18 -6.68 24.55
#